data_5e5f318d366d1c883cf6ba9132723754
#
_entry.id   5e5f318d366d1c883cf6ba9132723754
#
_cell.length_a   1.000
_cell.length_b   1.000
_cell.length_c   1.000
_cell.angle_alpha   90.00
_cell.angle_beta   90.00
_cell.angle_gamma   90.00
#
_symmetry.space_group_name_H-M   'P 1'
#
loop_
_entity.id
_entity.type
_entity.pdbx_description
1 polymer ?
#
loop_
_entity_poly.entity_id
_entity_poly.type
_entity_poly.pdbx_seq_one_letter_code
_entity_poly.pdbx_strand_id
1 'polypeptide(L)'
;MRWQDHPLRHRLQHPDTGEPLFWHNGTLSTPSGTPIKLEGDIPVLLAAQLNPIERHFAEHYRRDAELFDYWEERDPATAHDERRLREVILRQIPRSAHLVLDVGCGNGWLARTLVPHGIAVCSLDLSLVNTRRALEETPHPLHVAVVASSEHLPFAKETFDCVIASEVLEHLPEPERALEDMWRVVKPGGRIVISTPYKERIRHVLCIHCNQPTPIHAHLNSFDEQRLRHYLPHAPMGYTIFGNKALLVLRTYRILGILPHSLWRAIDWFANQLIRKPAHIVAWWDKR
;
A
#
# COMPACT_ATOMS: atom_id res chain seq x y z
N MET A 1 -16.34 -13.20 -15.14
CA MET A 1 -15.50 -13.38 -13.95
C MET A 1 -14.20 -12.61 -14.18
N ARG A 2 -13.85 -11.67 -13.31
CA ARG A 2 -12.70 -10.74 -13.47
C ARG A 2 -11.34 -11.45 -13.57
N TRP A 3 -11.21 -12.62 -12.93
CA TRP A 3 -9.98 -13.40 -12.92
C TRP A 3 -9.72 -14.18 -14.21
N GLN A 4 -10.72 -14.34 -15.10
CA GLN A 4 -10.63 -15.26 -16.23
C GLN A 4 -9.51 -14.90 -17.21
N ASP A 5 -9.38 -13.61 -17.51
CA ASP A 5 -8.37 -13.08 -18.44
C ASP A 5 -7.30 -12.23 -17.75
N HIS A 6 -7.31 -12.17 -16.40
CA HIS A 6 -6.38 -11.36 -15.65
C HIS A 6 -4.99 -12.03 -15.58
N PRO A 7 -3.87 -11.29 -15.73
CA PRO A 7 -2.50 -11.83 -15.70
C PRO A 7 -2.15 -12.62 -14.44
N LEU A 8 -2.82 -12.34 -13.31
CA LEU A 8 -2.61 -13.01 -12.02
C LEU A 8 -3.34 -14.35 -11.88
N ARG A 9 -4.17 -14.77 -12.83
CA ARG A 9 -4.99 -15.98 -12.72
C ARG A 9 -4.22 -17.21 -12.26
N HIS A 10 -2.97 -17.36 -12.71
CA HIS A 10 -2.10 -18.49 -12.43
C HIS A 10 -0.92 -18.14 -11.52
N ARG A 11 -1.03 -17.04 -10.79
CA ARG A 11 0.05 -16.53 -9.92
C ARG A 11 -0.31 -16.54 -8.44
N LEU A 12 -1.55 -16.93 -8.10
CA LEU A 12 -1.98 -17.04 -6.70
C LEU A 12 -1.37 -18.28 -6.06
N GLN A 13 -1.00 -18.15 -4.79
CA GLN A 13 -0.49 -19.21 -3.94
C GLN A 13 -1.23 -19.25 -2.61
N HIS A 14 -1.30 -20.42 -2.00
CA HIS A 14 -1.82 -20.58 -0.65
C HIS A 14 -0.87 -19.91 0.36
N PRO A 15 -1.34 -19.03 1.25
CA PRO A 15 -0.49 -18.20 2.10
C PRO A 15 0.38 -19.01 3.08
N ASP A 16 -0.11 -20.17 3.56
CA ASP A 16 0.62 -20.99 4.53
C ASP A 16 1.55 -22.02 3.86
N THR A 17 1.14 -22.62 2.74
CA THR A 17 1.88 -23.73 2.11
C THR A 17 2.72 -23.30 0.92
N GLY A 18 2.44 -22.14 0.31
CA GLY A 18 3.06 -21.70 -0.92
C GLY A 18 2.63 -22.49 -2.17
N GLU A 19 1.70 -23.43 -2.04
CA GLU A 19 1.18 -24.20 -3.17
C GLU A 19 0.44 -23.30 -4.17
N PRO A 20 0.58 -23.54 -5.48
CA PRO A 20 -0.15 -22.78 -6.49
C PRO A 20 -1.65 -23.02 -6.37
N LEU A 21 -2.45 -21.98 -6.60
CA LEU A 21 -3.90 -22.05 -6.59
C LEU A 21 -4.44 -22.00 -8.02
N PHE A 22 -5.51 -22.78 -8.28
CA PHE A 22 -6.09 -22.94 -9.60
C PHE A 22 -7.57 -22.56 -9.64
N TRP A 23 -7.92 -21.77 -10.64
CA TRP A 23 -9.31 -21.46 -10.95
C TRP A 23 -9.93 -22.58 -11.80
N HIS A 24 -10.98 -23.20 -11.28
CA HIS A 24 -11.78 -24.20 -12.00
C HIS A 24 -13.27 -23.91 -11.81
N ASN A 25 -14.01 -23.72 -12.89
CA ASN A 25 -15.46 -23.45 -12.88
C ASN A 25 -15.92 -22.40 -11.86
N GLY A 26 -15.16 -21.33 -11.71
CA GLY A 26 -15.49 -20.24 -10.79
C GLY A 26 -15.06 -20.44 -9.34
N THR A 27 -14.47 -21.56 -9.02
CA THR A 27 -13.89 -21.87 -7.70
C THR A 27 -12.38 -21.79 -7.77
N LEU A 28 -11.77 -21.25 -6.73
CA LEU A 28 -10.32 -21.25 -6.51
C LEU A 28 -9.99 -22.39 -5.54
N SER A 29 -9.02 -23.24 -5.86
CA SER A 29 -8.65 -24.38 -5.01
C SER A 29 -7.16 -24.72 -5.08
N THR A 30 -6.68 -25.45 -4.07
CA THR A 30 -5.36 -26.09 -4.07
C THR A 30 -5.29 -27.25 -5.08
N PRO A 31 -4.10 -27.80 -5.41
CA PRO A 31 -3.95 -29.00 -6.22
C PRO A 31 -4.68 -30.23 -5.66
N SER A 32 -4.79 -30.32 -4.33
CA SER A 32 -5.54 -31.38 -3.62
C SER A 32 -7.06 -31.21 -3.70
N GLY A 33 -7.57 -30.11 -4.28
CA GLY A 33 -8.99 -29.81 -4.39
C GLY A 33 -9.59 -29.09 -3.19
N THR A 34 -8.77 -28.65 -2.22
CA THR A 34 -9.27 -27.85 -1.08
C THR A 34 -9.70 -26.47 -1.58
N PRO A 35 -11.00 -26.09 -1.40
CA PRO A 35 -11.49 -24.80 -1.89
C PRO A 35 -10.97 -23.65 -1.06
N ILE A 36 -10.68 -22.54 -1.73
CA ILE A 36 -10.38 -21.23 -1.11
C ILE A 36 -11.66 -20.43 -0.95
N LYS A 37 -11.80 -19.78 0.19
CA LYS A 37 -12.94 -18.89 0.44
C LYS A 37 -12.95 -17.73 -0.55
N LEU A 38 -14.10 -17.51 -1.19
CA LEU A 38 -14.37 -16.38 -2.05
C LEU A 38 -15.48 -15.52 -1.45
N GLU A 39 -15.31 -14.21 -1.49
CA GLU A 39 -16.36 -13.23 -1.19
C GLU A 39 -16.74 -12.50 -2.48
N GLY A 40 -17.72 -13.05 -3.20
CA GLY A 40 -17.97 -12.70 -4.60
C GLY A 40 -16.79 -13.16 -5.48
N ASP A 41 -16.15 -12.22 -6.15
CA ASP A 41 -14.95 -12.48 -6.98
C ASP A 41 -13.62 -12.26 -6.21
N ILE A 42 -13.67 -12.01 -4.89
CA ILE A 42 -12.49 -11.67 -4.08
C ILE A 42 -12.01 -12.90 -3.30
N PRO A 43 -10.80 -13.44 -3.60
CA PRO A 43 -10.20 -14.48 -2.78
C PRO A 43 -9.82 -13.95 -1.39
N VAL A 44 -10.14 -14.74 -0.36
CA VAL A 44 -9.72 -14.48 1.02
C VAL A 44 -8.56 -15.42 1.33
N LEU A 45 -7.34 -14.87 1.29
CA LEU A 45 -6.08 -15.57 1.39
C LEU A 45 -5.29 -15.10 2.63
N LEU A 46 -5.94 -15.17 3.79
CA LEU A 46 -5.30 -14.92 5.07
C LEU A 46 -4.61 -16.18 5.57
N ALA A 47 -3.38 -16.05 6.08
CA ALA A 47 -2.66 -17.14 6.71
C ALA A 47 -3.43 -17.65 7.93
N ALA A 48 -3.52 -18.98 8.09
CA ALA A 48 -4.23 -19.60 9.21
C ALA A 48 -3.52 -19.36 10.55
N GLN A 49 -2.20 -19.21 10.52
CA GLN A 49 -1.35 -19.02 11.69
C GLN A 49 -0.82 -17.59 11.77
N LEU A 50 -1.71 -16.60 11.76
CA LEU A 50 -1.33 -15.27 12.18
C LEU A 50 -0.89 -15.30 13.65
N ASN A 51 0.24 -14.69 13.96
CA ASN A 51 0.63 -14.54 15.35
C ASN A 51 -0.42 -13.68 16.12
N PRO A 52 -0.47 -13.71 17.46
CA PRO A 52 -1.49 -12.98 18.22
C PRO A 52 -1.53 -11.48 17.92
N ILE A 53 -0.38 -10.88 17.65
CA ILE A 53 -0.27 -9.44 17.33
C ILE A 53 -0.86 -9.17 15.95
N GLU A 54 -0.46 -9.91 14.92
CA GLU A 54 -1.00 -9.80 13.56
C GLU A 54 -2.53 -9.98 13.55
N ARG A 55 -3.04 -10.97 14.30
CA ARG A 55 -4.50 -11.20 14.43
C ARG A 55 -5.21 -10.02 15.06
N HIS A 56 -4.63 -9.43 16.10
CA HIS A 56 -5.20 -8.25 16.77
C HIS A 56 -5.25 -7.05 15.82
N PHE A 57 -4.17 -6.83 15.05
CA PHE A 57 -4.14 -5.75 14.03
C PHE A 57 -5.09 -6.01 12.87
N ALA A 58 -5.18 -7.25 12.38
CA ALA A 58 -6.15 -7.61 11.33
C ALA A 58 -7.59 -7.32 11.77
N GLU A 59 -7.95 -7.65 13.02
CA GLU A 59 -9.26 -7.31 13.57
C GLU A 59 -9.45 -5.79 13.74
N HIS A 60 -8.42 -5.06 14.16
CA HIS A 60 -8.45 -3.61 14.26
C HIS A 60 -8.76 -2.97 12.90
N TYR A 61 -8.01 -3.32 11.85
CA TYR A 61 -8.22 -2.76 10.51
C TYR A 61 -9.52 -3.21 9.86
N ARG A 62 -10.01 -4.41 10.18
CA ARG A 62 -11.35 -4.82 9.76
C ARG A 62 -12.43 -3.89 10.34
N ARG A 63 -12.35 -3.59 11.64
CA ARG A 63 -13.29 -2.66 12.30
C ARG A 63 -13.10 -1.22 11.86
N ASP A 64 -11.86 -0.79 11.69
CA ASP A 64 -11.54 0.56 11.20
C ASP A 64 -12.20 0.82 9.83
N ALA A 65 -12.10 -0.14 8.90
CA ALA A 65 -12.72 -0.04 7.59
C ALA A 65 -14.26 -0.09 7.62
N GLU A 66 -14.88 -0.64 8.67
CA GLU A 66 -16.34 -0.61 8.88
C GLU A 66 -16.81 0.74 9.45
N LEU A 67 -15.97 1.40 10.27
CA LEU A 67 -16.33 2.60 11.02
C LEU A 67 -15.82 3.88 10.38
N PHE A 68 -14.71 3.81 9.65
CA PHE A 68 -14.06 4.95 9.03
C PHE A 68 -14.29 4.96 7.52
N ASP A 69 -14.91 6.04 7.01
CA ASP A 69 -15.12 6.17 5.56
C ASP A 69 -13.86 6.68 4.85
N TYR A 70 -13.07 5.77 4.29
CA TYR A 70 -11.88 6.08 3.50
C TYR A 70 -12.19 6.84 2.20
N TRP A 71 -13.47 6.95 1.81
CA TRP A 71 -13.94 7.67 0.63
C TRP A 71 -14.52 9.04 0.96
N GLU A 72 -14.65 9.36 2.25
CA GLU A 72 -15.09 10.69 2.68
C GLU A 72 -14.18 11.79 2.10
N GLU A 73 -14.79 12.90 1.69
CA GLU A 73 -14.06 14.04 1.17
C GLU A 73 -13.14 14.63 2.24
N ARG A 74 -11.86 14.68 1.95
CA ARG A 74 -10.83 15.22 2.84
C ARG A 74 -10.90 16.74 2.89
N ASP A 75 -10.54 17.32 4.02
CA ASP A 75 -10.30 18.76 4.10
C ASP A 75 -9.26 19.20 3.05
N PRO A 76 -9.32 20.47 2.56
CA PRO A 76 -8.49 20.91 1.44
C PRO A 76 -6.97 20.82 1.68
N ALA A 77 -6.49 20.87 2.93
CA ALA A 77 -5.06 20.74 3.22
C ALA A 77 -4.62 19.28 3.08
N THR A 78 -5.40 18.36 3.67
CA THR A 78 -5.17 16.91 3.55
C THR A 78 -5.30 16.43 2.10
N ALA A 79 -6.34 16.89 1.37
CA ALA A 79 -6.52 16.56 -0.04
C ALA A 79 -5.34 17.04 -0.91
N HIS A 80 -4.79 18.23 -0.61
CA HIS A 80 -3.60 18.74 -1.30
C HIS A 80 -2.38 17.85 -1.01
N ASP A 81 -2.14 17.52 0.25
CA ASP A 81 -1.00 16.73 0.70
C ASP A 81 -1.03 15.32 0.10
N GLU A 82 -2.16 14.63 0.21
CA GLU A 82 -2.38 13.32 -0.42
C GLU A 82 -2.17 13.35 -1.94
N ARG A 83 -2.68 14.36 -2.63
CA ARG A 83 -2.49 14.50 -4.07
C ARG A 83 -1.00 14.61 -4.40
N ARG A 84 -0.23 15.43 -3.66
CA ARG A 84 1.21 15.59 -3.88
C ARG A 84 1.99 14.32 -3.58
N LEU A 85 1.60 13.59 -2.53
CA LEU A 85 2.15 12.28 -2.23
C LEU A 85 1.92 11.29 -3.39
N ARG A 86 0.68 11.18 -3.88
CA ARG A 86 0.32 10.32 -5.03
C ARG A 86 1.09 10.69 -6.29
N GLU A 87 1.24 11.99 -6.60
CA GLU A 87 2.05 12.47 -7.73
C GLU A 87 3.51 12.04 -7.63
N VAL A 88 4.09 12.02 -6.43
CA VAL A 88 5.48 11.56 -6.21
C VAL A 88 5.57 10.05 -6.38
N ILE A 89 4.65 9.27 -5.81
CA ILE A 89 4.60 7.81 -5.95
C ILE A 89 4.47 7.41 -7.43
N LEU A 90 3.53 7.98 -8.15
CA LEU A 90 3.26 7.66 -9.57
C LEU A 90 4.50 7.87 -10.46
N ARG A 91 5.34 8.85 -10.13
CA ARG A 91 6.60 9.10 -10.85
C ARG A 91 7.66 8.04 -10.61
N GLN A 92 7.51 7.22 -9.58
CA GLN A 92 8.42 6.12 -9.30
C GLN A 92 8.01 4.82 -10.00
N ILE A 93 6.80 4.72 -10.56
CA ILE A 93 6.37 3.53 -11.29
C ILE A 93 7.21 3.41 -12.58
N PRO A 94 7.85 2.26 -12.84
CA PRO A 94 8.58 2.05 -14.09
C PRO A 94 7.66 2.25 -15.31
N ARG A 95 8.14 2.92 -16.35
CA ARG A 95 7.34 3.15 -17.58
C ARG A 95 6.96 1.86 -18.29
N SER A 96 7.70 0.79 -18.07
CA SER A 96 7.45 -0.55 -18.60
C SER A 96 6.53 -1.39 -17.73
N ALA A 97 6.00 -0.83 -16.63
CA ALA A 97 5.12 -1.59 -15.74
C ALA A 97 3.75 -1.82 -16.39
N HIS A 98 3.33 -3.08 -16.45
CA HIS A 98 2.02 -3.52 -16.93
C HIS A 98 1.16 -4.15 -15.84
N LEU A 99 1.79 -4.61 -14.74
CA LEU A 99 1.12 -5.26 -13.62
C LEU A 99 1.66 -4.73 -12.29
N VAL A 100 0.79 -4.10 -11.52
CA VAL A 100 1.11 -3.42 -10.26
C VAL A 100 0.34 -4.07 -9.10
N LEU A 101 1.03 -4.29 -7.97
CA LEU A 101 0.41 -4.65 -6.70
C LEU A 101 0.26 -3.40 -5.83
N ASP A 102 -0.96 -3.15 -5.36
CA ASP A 102 -1.32 -2.10 -4.40
C ASP A 102 -1.52 -2.75 -3.03
N VAL A 103 -0.51 -2.66 -2.18
CA VAL A 103 -0.52 -3.24 -0.83
C VAL A 103 -1.11 -2.25 0.16
N GLY A 104 -2.17 -2.65 0.88
CA GLY A 104 -2.96 -1.75 1.71
C GLY A 104 -3.73 -0.75 0.86
N CYS A 105 -4.55 -1.25 -0.06
CA CYS A 105 -5.17 -0.44 -1.12
C CYS A 105 -6.13 0.65 -0.61
N GLY A 106 -6.63 0.55 0.63
CA GLY A 106 -7.53 1.52 1.24
C GLY A 106 -8.68 1.90 0.30
N ASN A 107 -8.71 3.16 -0.14
CA ASN A 107 -9.75 3.67 -1.04
C ASN A 107 -9.53 3.36 -2.53
N GLY A 108 -8.57 2.51 -2.91
CA GLY A 108 -8.35 2.09 -4.29
C GLY A 108 -7.87 3.19 -5.25
N TRP A 109 -7.25 4.25 -4.74
CA TRP A 109 -6.81 5.40 -5.55
C TRP A 109 -5.84 4.99 -6.67
N LEU A 110 -5.00 4.00 -6.42
CA LEU A 110 -4.00 3.54 -7.38
C LEU A 110 -4.66 2.86 -8.58
N ALA A 111 -5.63 1.97 -8.34
CA ALA A 111 -6.41 1.32 -9.40
C ALA A 111 -7.17 2.35 -10.23
N ARG A 112 -7.85 3.32 -9.59
CA ARG A 112 -8.53 4.42 -10.31
C ARG A 112 -7.59 5.22 -11.20
N THR A 113 -6.32 5.33 -10.82
CA THR A 113 -5.33 6.09 -11.59
C THR A 113 -4.71 5.28 -12.72
N LEU A 114 -4.34 4.02 -12.49
CA LEU A 114 -3.52 3.23 -13.41
C LEU A 114 -4.34 2.44 -14.44
N VAL A 115 -5.48 1.92 -14.03
CA VAL A 115 -6.31 1.05 -14.89
C VAL A 115 -6.80 1.75 -16.17
N PRO A 116 -7.22 3.04 -16.15
CA PRO A 116 -7.57 3.77 -17.37
C PRO A 116 -6.40 3.93 -18.36
N HIS A 117 -5.17 3.77 -17.90
CA HIS A 117 -3.96 3.81 -18.74
C HIS A 117 -3.49 2.42 -19.20
N GLY A 118 -4.33 1.36 -19.02
CA GLY A 118 -4.03 0.01 -19.48
C GLY A 118 -3.07 -0.77 -18.58
N ILE A 119 -2.82 -0.30 -17.37
CA ILE A 119 -1.98 -1.00 -16.38
C ILE A 119 -2.88 -1.85 -15.48
N ALA A 120 -2.61 -3.15 -15.42
CA ALA A 120 -3.34 -4.06 -14.53
C ALA A 120 -2.96 -3.81 -13.07
N VAL A 121 -3.96 -3.80 -12.18
CA VAL A 121 -3.77 -3.57 -10.75
C VAL A 121 -4.42 -4.69 -9.94
N CYS A 122 -3.68 -5.19 -8.97
CA CYS A 122 -4.22 -6.02 -7.89
C CYS A 122 -4.27 -5.18 -6.62
N SER A 123 -5.47 -4.89 -6.14
CA SER A 123 -5.67 -4.25 -4.83
C SER A 123 -5.65 -5.29 -3.72
N LEU A 124 -4.74 -5.15 -2.77
CA LEU A 124 -4.60 -6.03 -1.62
C LEU A 124 -4.84 -5.25 -0.33
N ASP A 125 -5.69 -5.78 0.54
CA ASP A 125 -5.97 -5.21 1.86
C ASP A 125 -6.37 -6.33 2.83
N LEU A 126 -6.18 -6.13 4.14
CA LEU A 126 -6.74 -6.99 5.18
C LEU A 126 -8.27 -6.88 5.27
N SER A 127 -8.81 -5.74 4.85
CA SER A 127 -10.23 -5.43 4.89
C SER A 127 -10.96 -5.86 3.62
N LEU A 128 -11.92 -6.75 3.79
CA LEU A 128 -12.87 -7.09 2.73
C LEU A 128 -13.72 -5.88 2.29
N VAL A 129 -14.03 -4.96 3.21
CA VAL A 129 -14.78 -3.74 2.90
C VAL A 129 -14.01 -2.88 1.91
N ASN A 130 -12.72 -2.63 2.18
CA ASN A 130 -11.85 -1.83 1.32
C ASN A 130 -11.68 -2.49 -0.06
N THR A 131 -11.34 -3.77 -0.11
CA THR A 131 -11.14 -4.50 -1.38
C THR A 131 -12.41 -4.55 -2.23
N ARG A 132 -13.56 -4.79 -1.61
CA ARG A 132 -14.86 -4.81 -2.31
C ARG A 132 -15.18 -3.44 -2.90
N ARG A 133 -15.11 -2.38 -2.09
CA ARG A 133 -15.42 -1.03 -2.53
C ARG A 133 -14.43 -0.51 -3.58
N ALA A 134 -13.15 -0.85 -3.48
CA ALA A 134 -12.17 -0.53 -4.53
C ALA A 134 -12.54 -1.13 -5.89
N LEU A 135 -13.05 -2.38 -5.91
CA LEU A 135 -13.56 -3.02 -7.13
C LEU A 135 -14.86 -2.39 -7.65
N GLU A 136 -15.74 -1.96 -6.76
CA GLU A 136 -17.00 -1.27 -7.11
C GLU A 136 -16.74 0.10 -7.72
N GLU A 137 -15.79 0.85 -7.17
CA GLU A 137 -15.38 2.18 -7.66
C GLU A 137 -14.59 2.11 -8.98
N THR A 138 -13.90 1.00 -9.23
CA THR A 138 -13.12 0.81 -10.46
C THR A 138 -13.44 -0.55 -11.09
N PRO A 139 -14.66 -0.70 -11.66
CA PRO A 139 -15.10 -1.97 -12.26
C PRO A 139 -14.46 -2.17 -13.65
N HIS A 140 -13.28 -2.81 -13.71
CA HIS A 140 -12.54 -3.00 -14.96
C HIS A 140 -11.89 -4.40 -15.02
N PRO A 141 -11.75 -5.03 -16.22
CA PRO A 141 -11.10 -6.34 -16.36
C PRO A 141 -9.64 -6.38 -15.89
N LEU A 142 -8.92 -5.27 -15.94
CA LEU A 142 -7.54 -5.13 -15.45
C LEU A 142 -7.45 -4.85 -13.95
N HIS A 143 -8.57 -4.85 -13.21
CA HIS A 143 -8.61 -4.64 -11.77
C HIS A 143 -9.16 -5.86 -11.06
N VAL A 144 -8.34 -6.45 -10.20
CA VAL A 144 -8.73 -7.53 -9.27
C VAL A 144 -8.36 -7.14 -7.84
N ALA A 145 -8.96 -7.83 -6.88
CA ALA A 145 -8.62 -7.61 -5.47
C ALA A 145 -8.47 -8.94 -4.72
N VAL A 146 -7.67 -8.92 -3.64
CA VAL A 146 -7.41 -10.05 -2.76
C VAL A 146 -7.43 -9.55 -1.31
N VAL A 147 -8.09 -10.29 -0.42
CA VAL A 147 -7.94 -10.09 1.02
C VAL A 147 -6.76 -10.90 1.51
N ALA A 148 -5.69 -10.22 1.91
CA ALA A 148 -4.47 -10.86 2.40
C ALA A 148 -3.65 -9.92 3.30
N SER A 149 -2.69 -10.49 4.05
CA SER A 149 -1.69 -9.73 4.81
C SER A 149 -0.53 -9.29 3.91
N SER A 150 0.00 -8.10 4.18
CA SER A 150 1.23 -7.60 3.54
C SER A 150 2.48 -8.39 3.93
N GLU A 151 2.44 -9.08 5.06
CA GLU A 151 3.53 -9.91 5.61
C GLU A 151 3.51 -11.35 5.07
N HIS A 152 2.44 -11.71 4.32
CA HIS A 152 2.21 -13.02 3.70
C HIS A 152 1.51 -12.85 2.36
N LEU A 153 2.23 -12.32 1.37
CA LEU A 153 1.66 -12.06 0.04
C LEU A 153 1.36 -13.37 -0.70
N PRO A 154 0.10 -13.63 -1.07
CA PRO A 154 -0.32 -14.90 -1.66
C PRO A 154 -0.05 -14.98 -3.17
N PHE A 155 1.17 -14.63 -3.57
CA PHE A 155 1.57 -14.60 -4.97
C PHE A 155 2.89 -15.34 -5.19
N ALA A 156 3.03 -15.94 -6.37
CA ALA A 156 4.28 -16.54 -6.82
C ALA A 156 5.39 -15.46 -6.86
N LYS A 157 6.63 -15.90 -6.65
CA LYS A 157 7.79 -15.02 -6.82
C LYS A 157 7.80 -14.38 -8.21
N GLU A 158 8.38 -13.19 -8.31
CA GLU A 158 8.63 -12.51 -9.58
C GLU A 158 7.36 -12.34 -10.43
N THR A 159 6.29 -11.87 -9.81
CA THR A 159 4.97 -11.71 -10.41
C THR A 159 4.72 -10.29 -10.90
N PHE A 160 5.09 -9.28 -10.13
CA PHE A 160 4.72 -7.89 -10.39
C PHE A 160 5.86 -7.06 -10.97
N ASP A 161 5.54 -6.14 -11.86
CA ASP A 161 6.49 -5.16 -12.40
C ASP A 161 6.76 -4.03 -11.39
N CYS A 162 5.74 -3.71 -10.57
CA CYS A 162 5.88 -2.75 -9.48
C CYS A 162 5.00 -3.18 -8.29
N VAL A 163 5.53 -3.01 -7.09
CA VAL A 163 4.80 -3.22 -5.81
C VAL A 163 4.79 -1.90 -5.06
N ILE A 164 3.61 -1.43 -4.68
CA ILE A 164 3.44 -0.14 -4.00
C ILE A 164 2.78 -0.38 -2.65
N ALA A 165 3.35 0.19 -1.58
CA ALA A 165 2.71 0.28 -0.28
C ALA A 165 2.75 1.74 0.17
N SER A 166 1.59 2.39 0.14
CA SER A 166 1.47 3.82 0.44
C SER A 166 0.85 4.02 1.81
N GLU A 167 1.61 4.57 2.76
CA GLU A 167 1.18 4.80 4.15
C GLU A 167 0.71 3.47 4.80
N VAL A 168 1.56 2.44 4.76
CA VAL A 168 1.28 1.10 5.26
C VAL A 168 2.31 0.63 6.28
N LEU A 169 3.60 0.82 6.00
CA LEU A 169 4.68 0.23 6.82
C LEU A 169 4.67 0.71 8.27
N GLU A 170 4.25 1.95 8.51
CA GLU A 170 4.14 2.53 9.86
C GLU A 170 3.16 1.78 10.76
N HIS A 171 2.22 1.07 10.16
CA HIS A 171 1.19 0.31 10.85
C HIS A 171 1.58 -1.15 11.12
N LEU A 172 2.62 -1.66 10.45
CA LEU A 172 2.95 -3.08 10.51
C LEU A 172 3.75 -3.44 11.76
N PRO A 173 3.41 -4.54 12.44
CA PRO A 173 4.24 -5.12 13.51
C PRO A 173 5.63 -5.52 13.02
N GLU A 174 5.72 -6.14 11.85
CA GLU A 174 6.93 -6.67 11.24
C GLU A 174 7.18 -6.09 9.84
N PRO A 175 7.50 -4.77 9.71
CA PRO A 175 7.65 -4.11 8.40
C PRO A 175 8.80 -4.68 7.55
N GLU A 176 9.81 -5.27 8.19
CA GLU A 176 10.93 -5.96 7.53
C GLU A 176 10.42 -7.17 6.73
N ARG A 177 9.61 -8.01 7.36
CA ARG A 177 9.00 -9.18 6.72
C ARG A 177 8.11 -8.81 5.54
N ALA A 178 7.31 -7.74 5.68
CA ALA A 178 6.50 -7.25 4.58
C ALA A 178 7.35 -6.80 3.39
N LEU A 179 8.46 -6.09 3.63
CA LEU A 179 9.38 -5.67 2.57
C LEU A 179 10.11 -6.85 1.91
N GLU A 180 10.52 -7.86 2.67
CA GLU A 180 11.10 -9.09 2.13
C GLU A 180 10.11 -9.83 1.23
N ASP A 181 8.84 -9.90 1.63
CA ASP A 181 7.81 -10.56 0.83
C ASP A 181 7.43 -9.75 -0.42
N MET A 182 7.40 -8.42 -0.33
CA MET A 182 7.31 -7.54 -1.50
C MET A 182 8.48 -7.74 -2.46
N TRP A 183 9.72 -7.91 -1.93
CA TRP A 183 10.90 -8.20 -2.74
C TRP A 183 10.82 -9.56 -3.44
N ARG A 184 10.25 -10.54 -2.78
CA ARG A 184 10.03 -11.88 -3.37
C ARG A 184 9.11 -11.80 -4.59
N VAL A 185 8.02 -11.05 -4.49
CA VAL A 185 6.98 -11.01 -5.54
C VAL A 185 7.26 -10.02 -6.67
N VAL A 186 8.17 -9.06 -6.50
CA VAL A 186 8.57 -8.16 -7.59
C VAL A 186 9.53 -8.89 -8.55
N LYS A 187 9.39 -8.65 -9.87
CA LYS A 187 10.25 -9.22 -10.92
C LYS A 187 11.65 -8.62 -10.92
N PRO A 188 12.67 -9.33 -11.46
CA PRO A 188 13.90 -8.68 -11.92
C PRO A 188 13.57 -7.56 -12.91
N GLY A 189 14.20 -6.41 -12.79
CA GLY A 189 13.88 -5.19 -13.54
C GLY A 189 12.67 -4.42 -13.00
N GLY A 190 11.96 -4.96 -12.01
CA GLY A 190 10.84 -4.31 -11.33
C GLY A 190 11.27 -3.44 -10.15
N ARG A 191 10.28 -2.83 -9.50
CA ARG A 191 10.50 -1.85 -8.43
C ARG A 191 9.51 -2.00 -7.28
N ILE A 192 10.00 -1.86 -6.04
CA ILE A 192 9.16 -1.58 -4.87
C ILE A 192 9.12 -0.07 -4.63
N VAL A 193 7.95 0.48 -4.31
CA VAL A 193 7.77 1.89 -3.92
C VAL A 193 7.02 1.94 -2.60
N ILE A 194 7.58 2.62 -1.61
CA ILE A 194 7.00 2.79 -0.29
C ILE A 194 6.83 4.27 0.01
N SER A 195 5.70 4.66 0.60
CA SER A 195 5.58 5.94 1.28
C SER A 195 5.27 5.74 2.75
N THR A 196 5.73 6.69 3.57
CA THR A 196 5.44 6.72 5.02
C THR A 196 5.72 8.13 5.57
N PRO A 197 5.13 8.51 6.72
CA PRO A 197 5.50 9.75 7.41
C PRO A 197 6.99 9.79 7.74
N TYR A 198 7.64 10.92 7.44
CA TYR A 198 9.07 11.09 7.66
C TYR A 198 9.39 11.53 9.08
N LYS A 199 10.17 10.71 9.81
CA LYS A 199 10.63 10.98 11.20
C LYS A 199 9.48 11.41 12.10
N GLU A 200 8.37 10.69 12.00
CA GLU A 200 7.19 10.99 12.80
C GLU A 200 7.46 10.77 14.29
N ARG A 201 7.01 11.72 15.11
CA ARG A 201 6.93 11.52 16.55
C ARG A 201 5.61 10.82 16.88
N ILE A 202 5.63 9.54 17.11
CA ILE A 202 4.46 8.77 17.50
C ILE A 202 3.91 9.30 18.83
N ARG A 203 2.67 9.75 18.81
CA ARG A 203 1.96 10.24 20.00
C ARG A 203 1.05 9.15 20.51
N HIS A 204 0.97 9.02 21.82
CA HIS A 204 0.08 8.08 22.49
C HIS A 204 -1.00 8.81 23.26
N VAL A 205 -2.18 8.23 23.29
CA VAL A 205 -3.31 8.60 24.14
C VAL A 205 -3.66 7.42 25.05
N LEU A 206 -4.28 7.70 26.16
CA LEU A 206 -4.78 6.65 27.04
C LEU A 206 -6.08 6.10 26.45
N CYS A 207 -6.09 4.79 26.14
CA CYS A 207 -7.29 4.11 25.66
C CYS A 207 -8.35 4.06 26.77
N ILE A 208 -9.56 4.54 26.49
CA ILE A 208 -10.65 4.58 27.48
C ILE A 208 -11.13 3.17 27.89
N HIS A 209 -10.90 2.17 27.07
CA HIS A 209 -11.33 0.79 27.34
C HIS A 209 -10.35 0.01 28.23
N CYS A 210 -9.06 0.04 27.88
CA CYS A 210 -8.05 -0.80 28.54
C CYS A 210 -7.07 -0.02 29.40
N ASN A 211 -7.17 1.32 29.45
CA ASN A 211 -6.23 2.20 30.16
C ASN A 211 -4.77 2.00 29.76
N GLN A 212 -4.51 1.54 28.53
CA GLN A 212 -3.15 1.40 28.01
C GLN A 212 -2.83 2.56 27.04
N PRO A 213 -1.56 3.00 27.00
CA PRO A 213 -1.09 3.96 26.00
C PRO A 213 -1.29 3.37 24.58
N THR A 214 -2.02 4.08 23.74
CA THR A 214 -2.33 3.65 22.36
C THR A 214 -1.88 4.73 21.39
N PRO A 215 -1.18 4.39 20.29
CA PRO A 215 -0.81 5.36 19.26
C PRO A 215 -2.04 6.01 18.63
N ILE A 216 -2.03 7.34 18.45
CA ILE A 216 -3.20 8.11 17.97
C ILE A 216 -3.66 7.64 16.59
N HIS A 217 -2.71 7.34 15.69
CA HIS A 217 -3.00 6.93 14.31
C HIS A 217 -2.70 5.44 14.06
N ALA A 218 -2.65 4.62 15.12
CA ALA A 218 -2.22 3.22 15.06
C ALA A 218 -0.80 3.03 14.45
N HIS A 219 0.03 4.10 14.40
CA HIS A 219 1.40 4.01 13.92
C HIS A 219 2.29 3.35 14.96
N LEU A 220 2.89 2.23 14.59
CA LEU A 220 3.83 1.48 15.42
C LEU A 220 5.29 1.88 15.15
N ASN A 221 5.54 2.37 13.95
CA ASN A 221 6.87 2.62 13.44
C ASN A 221 7.03 4.05 12.93
N SER A 222 8.21 4.62 13.15
CA SER A 222 8.63 5.87 12.54
C SER A 222 9.84 5.60 11.65
N PHE A 223 9.84 6.16 10.46
CA PHE A 223 10.85 5.87 9.44
C PHE A 223 11.66 7.10 9.04
N ASP A 224 12.90 6.81 8.69
CA ASP A 224 13.79 7.70 7.95
C ASP A 224 14.55 6.90 6.87
N GLU A 225 15.37 7.58 6.11
CA GLU A 225 16.15 7.00 5.04
C GLU A 225 17.14 5.93 5.51
N GLN A 226 17.63 6.02 6.74
CA GLN A 226 18.58 5.06 7.30
C GLN A 226 17.88 3.78 7.70
N ARG A 227 16.75 3.89 8.40
CA ARG A 227 15.95 2.74 8.81
C ARG A 227 15.40 1.97 7.60
N LEU A 228 14.85 2.68 6.60
CA LEU A 228 14.36 2.04 5.38
C LEU A 228 15.45 1.31 4.61
N ARG A 229 16.66 1.88 4.53
CA ARG A 229 17.81 1.23 3.88
C ARG A 229 18.23 -0.06 4.57
N HIS A 230 18.04 -0.16 5.88
CA HIS A 230 18.44 -1.32 6.67
C HIS A 230 17.63 -2.57 6.33
N TYR A 231 16.37 -2.43 5.92
CA TYR A 231 15.49 -3.58 5.65
C TYR A 231 15.85 -4.38 4.38
N LEU A 232 16.36 -3.71 3.34
CA LEU A 232 16.83 -4.37 2.11
C LEU A 232 18.25 -3.89 1.77
N PRO A 233 19.26 -4.24 2.59
CA PRO A 233 20.61 -3.70 2.48
C PRO A 233 21.35 -4.12 1.20
N HIS A 234 20.90 -5.22 0.59
CA HIS A 234 21.47 -5.75 -0.67
C HIS A 234 20.90 -5.06 -1.92
N ALA A 235 19.86 -4.25 -1.79
CA ALA A 235 19.18 -3.60 -2.90
C ALA A 235 19.51 -2.09 -2.97
N PRO A 236 19.77 -1.54 -4.15
CA PRO A 236 19.98 -0.10 -4.30
C PRO A 236 18.68 0.65 -3.99
N MET A 237 18.72 1.54 -2.99
CA MET A 237 17.58 2.36 -2.57
C MET A 237 17.74 3.79 -3.04
N GLY A 238 16.76 4.30 -3.80
CA GLY A 238 16.51 5.71 -4.00
C GLY A 238 15.45 6.22 -3.02
N TYR A 239 15.46 7.52 -2.73
CA TYR A 239 14.42 8.13 -1.91
C TYR A 239 14.26 9.61 -2.19
N THR A 240 13.12 10.16 -1.78
CA THR A 240 12.86 11.60 -1.74
C THR A 240 12.04 11.96 -0.51
N ILE A 241 12.38 13.09 0.11
CA ILE A 241 11.63 13.65 1.24
C ILE A 241 10.97 14.97 0.81
N PHE A 242 9.74 15.22 1.29
CA PHE A 242 8.95 16.37 0.84
C PHE A 242 7.74 16.64 1.75
N GLY A 243 6.89 17.60 1.34
CA GLY A 243 5.70 17.97 2.08
C GLY A 243 6.03 18.84 3.28
N ASN A 244 6.58 20.06 3.07
CA ASN A 244 6.96 20.92 4.17
C ASN A 244 5.77 21.33 5.04
N LYS A 245 5.76 20.89 6.30
CA LYS A 245 4.66 21.14 7.27
C LYS A 245 4.41 22.63 7.51
N ALA A 246 5.42 23.50 7.38
CA ALA A 246 5.23 24.93 7.54
C ALA A 246 4.38 25.52 6.40
N LEU A 247 4.55 25.02 5.17
CA LEU A 247 3.70 25.43 4.03
C LEU A 247 2.24 25.04 4.26
N LEU A 248 1.97 23.86 4.83
CA LEU A 248 0.61 23.42 5.17
C LEU A 248 -0.02 24.29 6.24
N VAL A 249 0.71 24.58 7.34
CA VAL A 249 0.24 25.42 8.44
C VAL A 249 -0.08 26.84 7.95
N LEU A 250 0.74 27.39 7.05
CA LEU A 250 0.51 28.71 6.43
C LEU A 250 -0.60 28.70 5.37
N ARG A 251 -1.31 27.59 5.18
CA ARG A 251 -2.39 27.40 4.21
C ARG A 251 -2.01 27.75 2.76
N THR A 252 -0.73 27.64 2.42
CA THR A 252 -0.22 27.95 1.08
C THR A 252 -0.74 26.96 0.02
N TYR A 253 -1.28 25.82 0.43
CA TYR A 253 -1.91 24.83 -0.45
C TYR A 253 -2.99 25.43 -1.34
N ARG A 254 -3.65 26.53 -0.94
CA ARG A 254 -4.65 27.23 -1.77
C ARG A 254 -4.06 27.78 -3.07
N ILE A 255 -2.80 28.22 -3.02
CA ILE A 255 -2.06 28.75 -4.16
C ILE A 255 -1.20 27.65 -4.78
N LEU A 256 -0.46 26.91 -3.97
CA LEU A 256 0.41 25.84 -4.44
C LEU A 256 -0.37 24.66 -5.05
N GLY A 257 -1.67 24.56 -4.74
CA GLY A 257 -2.56 23.54 -5.26
C GLY A 257 -2.71 23.57 -6.78
N ILE A 258 -2.69 24.74 -7.39
CA ILE A 258 -2.86 24.92 -8.85
C ILE A 258 -1.55 24.75 -9.63
N LEU A 259 -0.41 24.71 -8.94
CA LEU A 259 0.90 24.65 -9.60
C LEU A 259 1.20 23.25 -10.19
N PRO A 260 1.88 23.19 -11.34
CA PRO A 260 2.45 21.95 -11.84
C PRO A 260 3.39 21.32 -10.79
N HIS A 261 3.47 19.98 -10.81
CA HIS A 261 4.28 19.23 -9.85
C HIS A 261 5.74 19.73 -9.73
N SER A 262 6.40 19.98 -10.85
CA SER A 262 7.81 20.43 -10.86
C SER A 262 8.02 21.76 -10.14
N LEU A 263 7.11 22.72 -10.36
CA LEU A 263 7.20 24.03 -9.71
C LEU A 263 6.88 23.92 -8.21
N TRP A 264 5.84 23.15 -7.85
CA TRP A 264 5.54 22.86 -6.45
C TRP A 264 6.74 22.20 -5.75
N ARG A 265 7.38 21.18 -6.38
CA ARG A 265 8.55 20.49 -5.82
C ARG A 265 9.73 21.43 -5.59
N ALA A 266 9.98 22.38 -6.50
CA ALA A 266 11.03 23.38 -6.32
C ALA A 266 10.76 24.26 -5.09
N ILE A 267 9.51 24.72 -4.92
CA ILE A 267 9.11 25.53 -3.77
C ILE A 267 9.21 24.72 -2.46
N ASP A 268 8.72 23.49 -2.46
CA ASP A 268 8.78 22.60 -1.30
C ASP A 268 10.24 22.28 -0.91
N TRP A 269 11.10 22.01 -1.89
CA TRP A 269 12.52 21.79 -1.68
C TRP A 269 13.18 23.02 -1.03
N PHE A 270 12.91 24.20 -1.58
CA PHE A 270 13.45 25.46 -1.03
C PHE A 270 12.95 25.73 0.39
N ALA A 271 11.66 25.51 0.65
CA ALA A 271 11.08 25.63 1.97
C ALA A 271 11.75 24.68 2.99
N ASN A 272 12.08 23.44 2.57
CA ASN A 272 12.79 22.47 3.40
C ASN A 272 14.27 22.81 3.62
N GLN A 273 14.90 23.64 2.76
CA GLN A 273 16.22 24.21 3.06
C GLN A 273 16.17 25.27 4.16
N LEU A 274 15.10 26.07 4.19
CA LEU A 274 14.93 27.13 5.18
C LEU A 274 14.40 26.59 6.51
N ILE A 275 13.35 25.76 6.45
CA ILE A 275 12.68 25.17 7.62
C ILE A 275 12.55 23.67 7.38
N ARG A 276 13.48 22.89 7.90
CA ARG A 276 13.55 21.44 7.69
C ARG A 276 12.45 20.69 8.47
N LYS A 277 11.24 20.68 7.91
CA LYS A 277 10.07 19.99 8.47
C LYS A 277 9.31 19.19 7.39
N PRO A 278 9.96 18.27 6.69
CA PRO A 278 9.26 17.43 5.72
C PRO A 278 8.24 16.52 6.42
N ALA A 279 7.14 16.22 5.71
CA ALA A 279 6.08 15.34 6.21
C ALA A 279 6.29 13.90 5.77
N HIS A 280 6.73 13.68 4.54
CA HIS A 280 6.75 12.37 3.88
C HIS A 280 8.13 11.97 3.40
N ILE A 281 8.35 10.66 3.35
CA ILE A 281 9.41 10.03 2.58
C ILE A 281 8.77 9.04 1.60
N VAL A 282 9.21 9.10 0.34
CA VAL A 282 8.97 8.04 -0.64
C VAL A 282 10.31 7.39 -0.92
N ALA A 283 10.39 6.08 -0.72
CA ALA A 283 11.57 5.27 -0.99
C ALA A 283 11.25 4.21 -2.04
N TRP A 284 12.24 3.83 -2.83
CA TRP A 284 12.10 2.78 -3.82
C TRP A 284 13.35 1.93 -3.94
N TRP A 285 13.18 0.65 -4.29
CA TRP A 285 14.24 -0.30 -4.54
C TRP A 285 14.04 -0.94 -5.91
N ASP A 286 15.10 -0.92 -6.71
CA ASP A 286 15.14 -1.57 -8.01
C ASP A 286 15.69 -2.98 -7.87
N LYS A 287 14.92 -4.00 -8.27
CA LYS A 287 15.37 -5.39 -8.31
C LYS A 287 16.10 -5.63 -9.63
N ARG A 288 17.39 -5.89 -9.54
CA ARG A 288 18.27 -6.19 -10.69
C ARG A 288 18.16 -7.65 -11.12
#